data_02b487f606abb99caf6950e5adcaf31d
#
_entry.id   02b487f606abb99caf6950e5adcaf31d
#
_cell.length_a   1.000
_cell.length_b   1.000
_cell.length_c   1.000
_cell.angle_alpha   90.00
_cell.angle_beta   90.00
_cell.angle_gamma   90.00
#
_symmetry.space_group_name_H-M   'P 1'
#
loop_
_entity.id
_entity.type
_entity.pdbx_description
1 polymer ?
#
loop_
_entity_poly.entity_id
_entity_poly.type
_entity_poly.pdbx_seq_one_letter_code
_entity_poly.pdbx_strand_id
1 'polypeptide(L)'
;RAYATTAMREAKNSRIILDQIRVRTGLEVHIISNSEQRFISYKAVASKAGEFNQIIQKGTAIVDVGFGSAQISLFDKDSLVATQNMPLGSLRLRSQLSKIPVSVEGNRLHIEEIVDNELITFRKMYLRDRQITNLIGIGDNILYLMRRLGIKGGESHVDAETMHVFYDKLSQMTINQIEENFGVNSDYANLLLPAAAVYTRILDITGAEMFW
;
A
#
# COMPACT_ATOMS: atom_id res chain seq x y z
N ARG A 1 -2.47 18.82 14.36
CA ARG A 1 -1.30 18.05 14.76
C ARG A 1 -0.61 17.52 13.53
N ALA A 2 0.73 17.53 13.50
CA ALA A 2 1.53 17.00 12.41
C ALA A 2 2.23 15.71 12.86
N TYR A 3 2.21 14.70 12.00
CA TYR A 3 2.84 13.41 12.27
C TYR A 3 3.82 13.04 11.17
N ALA A 4 4.92 12.41 11.55
CA ALA A 4 5.91 11.87 10.63
C ALA A 4 6.00 10.34 10.81
N THR A 5 6.24 9.64 9.72
CA THR A 5 6.22 8.17 9.65
C THR A 5 7.60 7.60 9.30
N THR A 6 7.66 6.58 8.48
CA THR A 6 8.84 5.76 8.17
C THR A 6 10.09 6.59 7.85
N ALA A 7 10.01 7.58 6.98
CA ALA A 7 11.17 8.37 6.57
C ALA A 7 11.87 9.05 7.76
N MET A 8 11.08 9.63 8.66
CA MET A 8 11.62 10.30 9.85
C MET A 8 12.02 9.31 10.96
N ARG A 9 11.36 8.16 11.06
CA ARG A 9 11.77 7.10 11.99
C ARG A 9 13.15 6.53 11.65
N GLU A 10 13.45 6.37 10.36
CA GLU A 10 14.70 5.78 9.88
C GLU A 10 15.82 6.80 9.67
N ALA A 11 15.49 8.09 9.63
CA ALA A 11 16.48 9.14 9.38
C ALA A 11 17.44 9.32 10.56
N LYS A 12 18.74 9.20 10.32
CA LYS A 12 19.80 9.40 11.33
C LYS A 12 19.81 10.83 11.90
N ASN A 13 19.35 11.81 11.13
CA ASN A 13 19.31 13.23 11.47
C ASN A 13 17.89 13.74 11.76
N SER A 14 16.97 12.86 12.09
CA SER A 14 15.55 13.19 12.34
C SER A 14 15.36 14.34 13.32
N ARG A 15 16.13 14.37 14.42
CA ARG A 15 16.04 15.44 15.43
C ARG A 15 16.36 16.81 14.86
N ILE A 16 17.40 16.90 14.01
CA ILE A 16 17.80 18.15 13.37
C ILE A 16 16.69 18.62 12.40
N ILE A 17 16.14 17.71 11.61
CA ILE A 17 15.05 18.03 10.68
C ILE A 17 13.82 18.52 11.43
N LEU A 18 13.41 17.84 12.50
CA LEU A 18 12.26 18.23 13.31
C LEU A 18 12.45 19.61 13.94
N ASP A 19 13.64 19.89 14.46
CA ASP A 19 13.96 21.21 15.02
C ASP A 19 13.93 22.30 13.94
N GLN A 20 14.48 22.04 12.76
CA GLN A 20 14.40 22.96 11.60
C GLN A 20 12.95 23.21 11.16
N ILE A 21 12.11 22.20 11.15
CA ILE A 21 10.67 22.38 10.85
C ILE A 21 10.04 23.29 11.91
N ARG A 22 10.26 23.01 13.19
CA ARG A 22 9.71 23.79 14.29
C ARG A 22 10.16 25.26 14.23
N VAL A 23 11.44 25.51 14.04
CA VAL A 23 12.01 26.87 13.99
C VAL A 23 11.48 27.66 12.78
N ARG A 24 11.36 27.01 11.60
CA ARG A 24 10.97 27.70 10.37
C ARG A 24 9.46 27.87 10.20
N THR A 25 8.66 26.96 10.76
CA THR A 25 7.21 26.90 10.49
C THR A 25 6.35 27.02 11.76
N GLY A 26 6.95 26.89 12.95
CA GLY A 26 6.23 26.80 14.21
C GLY A 26 5.49 25.47 14.42
N LEU A 27 5.59 24.51 13.48
CA LEU A 27 4.90 23.22 13.57
C LEU A 27 5.68 22.26 14.49
N GLU A 28 4.96 21.69 15.46
CA GLU A 28 5.44 20.53 16.20
C GLU A 28 5.05 19.24 15.49
N VAL A 29 6.07 18.51 15.03
CA VAL A 29 5.89 17.24 14.31
C VAL A 29 6.28 16.09 15.26
N HIS A 30 5.35 15.14 15.42
CA HIS A 30 5.56 13.96 16.25
C HIS A 30 5.87 12.74 15.35
N ILE A 31 6.95 12.03 15.62
CA ILE A 31 7.24 10.76 14.97
C ILE A 31 6.36 9.69 15.62
N ILE A 32 5.48 9.07 14.82
CA ILE A 32 4.64 7.98 15.31
C ILE A 32 5.24 6.60 14.97
N SER A 33 5.05 5.65 15.88
CA SER A 33 5.41 4.26 15.68
C SER A 33 4.54 3.59 14.61
N ASN A 34 4.97 2.42 14.12
CA ASN A 34 4.14 1.61 13.22
C ASN A 34 2.80 1.22 13.87
N SER A 35 2.78 0.98 15.18
CA SER A 35 1.55 0.64 15.91
C SER A 35 0.58 1.81 16.02
N GLU A 36 1.07 3.02 16.26
CA GLU A 36 0.25 4.23 16.26
C GLU A 36 -0.29 4.55 14.87
N GLN A 37 0.55 4.45 13.82
CA GLN A 37 0.12 4.62 12.44
C GLN A 37 -1.01 3.64 12.12
N ARG A 38 -0.84 2.35 12.43
CA ARG A 38 -1.85 1.32 12.25
C ARG A 38 -3.16 1.65 12.94
N PHE A 39 -3.11 2.09 14.18
CA PHE A 39 -4.29 2.45 14.95
C PHE A 39 -5.07 3.60 14.30
N ILE A 40 -4.36 4.60 13.75
CA ILE A 40 -4.96 5.71 13.00
C ILE A 40 -5.63 5.18 11.71
N SER A 41 -4.94 4.29 10.97
CA SER A 41 -5.47 3.67 9.75
C SER A 41 -6.74 2.87 10.04
N TYR A 42 -6.77 2.07 11.11
CA TYR A 42 -7.98 1.34 11.50
C TYR A 42 -9.13 2.26 11.88
N LYS A 43 -8.88 3.34 12.61
CA LYS A 43 -9.92 4.33 12.91
C LYS A 43 -10.50 4.97 11.65
N ALA A 44 -9.66 5.25 10.66
CA ALA A 44 -10.11 5.82 9.39
C ALA A 44 -11.01 4.84 8.63
N VAL A 45 -10.64 3.57 8.57
CA VAL A 45 -11.48 2.53 7.95
C VAL A 45 -12.76 2.30 8.75
N ALA A 46 -12.67 2.17 10.07
CA ALA A 46 -13.82 1.97 10.95
C ALA A 46 -14.81 3.13 10.95
N SER A 47 -14.39 4.35 10.56
CA SER A 47 -15.31 5.48 10.39
C SER A 47 -16.32 5.28 9.25
N LYS A 48 -16.06 4.35 8.34
CA LYS A 48 -16.97 3.86 7.29
C LYS A 48 -17.86 2.69 7.78
N ALA A 49 -18.29 2.74 9.02
CA ALA A 49 -18.76 1.64 9.86
C ALA A 49 -19.81 0.69 9.26
N GLY A 50 -20.71 1.15 8.38
CA GLY A 50 -21.77 0.31 7.83
C GLY A 50 -21.26 -0.86 6.98
N GLU A 51 -20.41 -0.56 6.00
CA GLU A 51 -19.81 -1.56 5.09
C GLU A 51 -18.66 -2.30 5.75
N PHE A 52 -17.81 -1.59 6.49
CA PHE A 52 -16.64 -2.16 7.14
C PHE A 52 -16.98 -3.31 8.08
N ASN A 53 -17.99 -3.15 8.94
CA ASN A 53 -18.40 -4.18 9.88
C ASN A 53 -18.86 -5.47 9.19
N GLN A 54 -19.45 -5.38 8.02
CA GLN A 54 -19.83 -6.56 7.24
C GLN A 54 -18.64 -7.25 6.57
N ILE A 55 -17.67 -6.45 6.12
CA ILE A 55 -16.49 -6.94 5.41
C ILE A 55 -15.56 -7.71 6.37
N ILE A 56 -15.32 -7.18 7.58
CA ILE A 56 -14.40 -7.80 8.56
C ILE A 56 -14.96 -9.05 9.25
N GLN A 57 -16.26 -9.35 9.11
CA GLN A 57 -16.84 -10.63 9.54
C GLN A 57 -16.30 -11.81 8.75
N LYS A 58 -15.94 -11.57 7.50
CA LYS A 58 -15.25 -12.53 6.64
C LYS A 58 -13.75 -12.27 6.74
N GLY A 59 -12.92 -13.26 6.46
CA GLY A 59 -11.47 -13.08 6.42
C GLY A 59 -11.09 -11.89 5.56
N THR A 60 -10.47 -10.86 6.16
CA THR A 60 -10.15 -9.59 5.50
C THR A 60 -8.71 -9.19 5.77
N ALA A 61 -8.00 -8.79 4.71
CA ALA A 61 -6.69 -8.16 4.81
C ALA A 61 -6.84 -6.65 4.64
N ILE A 62 -6.36 -5.88 5.61
CA ILE A 62 -6.19 -4.42 5.46
C ILE A 62 -4.73 -4.16 5.12
N VAL A 63 -4.50 -3.47 4.00
CA VAL A 63 -3.17 -3.22 3.44
C VAL A 63 -2.95 -1.72 3.27
N ASP A 64 -1.96 -1.20 3.98
CA ASP A 64 -1.52 0.20 3.90
C ASP A 64 -0.16 0.25 3.21
N VAL A 65 -0.13 0.71 1.95
CA VAL A 65 1.11 0.88 1.19
C VAL A 65 1.55 2.33 1.23
N GLY A 66 2.46 2.62 2.15
CA GLY A 66 3.12 3.92 2.26
C GLY A 66 4.34 4.05 1.35
N PHE A 67 5.09 5.14 1.52
CA PHE A 67 6.31 5.37 0.75
C PHE A 67 7.50 4.49 1.19
N GLY A 68 7.66 4.25 2.48
CA GLY A 68 8.80 3.52 3.04
C GLY A 68 8.51 2.08 3.43
N SER A 69 7.25 1.72 3.68
CA SER A 69 6.84 0.39 4.11
C SER A 69 5.41 0.09 3.70
N ALA A 70 5.06 -1.20 3.65
CA ALA A 70 3.69 -1.67 3.60
C ALA A 70 3.33 -2.38 4.91
N GLN A 71 2.09 -2.22 5.34
CA GLN A 71 1.57 -2.87 6.53
C GLN A 71 0.36 -3.73 6.15
N ILE A 72 0.40 -5.01 6.54
CA ILE A 72 -0.69 -5.95 6.34
C ILE A 72 -1.28 -6.32 7.70
N SER A 73 -2.60 -6.28 7.80
CA SER A 73 -3.34 -6.65 9.00
C SER A 73 -4.48 -7.56 8.62
N LEU A 74 -4.52 -8.73 9.24
CA LEU A 74 -5.53 -9.74 8.99
C LEU A 74 -6.62 -9.68 10.06
N PHE A 75 -7.85 -9.64 9.61
CA PHE A 75 -9.04 -9.72 10.44
C PHE A 75 -9.83 -10.98 10.11
N ASP A 76 -10.36 -11.62 11.14
CA ASP A 76 -11.29 -12.72 11.04
C ASP A 76 -12.29 -12.61 12.18
N LYS A 77 -13.59 -12.71 11.88
CA LYS A 77 -14.68 -12.61 12.86
C LYS A 77 -14.51 -11.42 13.82
N ASP A 78 -14.37 -10.24 13.25
CA ASP A 78 -14.15 -8.95 13.94
C ASP A 78 -12.85 -8.83 14.77
N SER A 79 -12.00 -9.84 14.74
CA SER A 79 -10.77 -9.86 15.55
C SER A 79 -9.54 -9.64 14.68
N LEU A 80 -8.62 -8.80 15.17
CA LEU A 80 -7.29 -8.66 14.58
C LEU A 80 -6.47 -9.92 14.90
N VAL A 81 -6.17 -10.71 13.88
CA VAL A 81 -5.48 -12.01 14.02
C VAL A 81 -3.97 -11.86 13.89
N ALA A 82 -3.53 -11.05 12.96
CA ALA A 82 -2.11 -10.83 12.70
C ALA A 82 -1.87 -9.44 12.11
N THR A 83 -0.67 -8.93 12.30
CA THR A 83 -0.21 -7.71 11.64
C THR A 83 1.29 -7.78 11.41
N GLN A 84 1.70 -7.36 10.23
CA GLN A 84 3.10 -7.32 9.82
C GLN A 84 3.40 -6.00 9.12
N ASN A 85 4.55 -5.40 9.45
CA ASN A 85 5.11 -4.29 8.69
C ASN A 85 6.27 -4.82 7.85
N MET A 86 6.30 -4.46 6.57
CA MET A 86 7.26 -4.94 5.59
C MET A 86 7.95 -3.78 4.88
N PRO A 87 9.20 -3.93 4.43
CA PRO A 87 9.94 -2.89 3.71
C PRO A 87 9.49 -2.77 2.24
N LEU A 88 8.18 -2.82 1.99
CA LEU A 88 7.52 -2.81 0.68
C LEU A 88 6.85 -1.46 0.36
N GLY A 89 7.43 -0.35 0.81
CA GLY A 89 6.93 0.97 0.44
C GLY A 89 7.24 1.33 -1.02
N SER A 90 6.35 2.08 -1.67
CA SER A 90 6.44 2.41 -3.10
C SER A 90 7.72 3.16 -3.47
N LEU A 91 8.17 4.12 -2.66
CA LEU A 91 9.42 4.84 -2.88
C LEU A 91 10.66 3.95 -2.63
N ARG A 92 10.58 3.08 -1.62
CA ARG A 92 11.65 2.12 -1.32
C ARG A 92 11.84 1.16 -2.49
N LEU A 93 10.78 0.59 -3.04
CA LEU A 93 10.80 -0.29 -4.21
C LEU A 93 11.36 0.44 -5.44
N ARG A 94 10.85 1.66 -5.74
CA ARG A 94 11.40 2.50 -6.80
C ARG A 94 12.91 2.70 -6.65
N SER A 95 13.38 2.98 -5.44
CA SER A 95 14.82 3.19 -5.17
C SER A 95 15.67 1.92 -5.37
N GLN A 96 15.09 0.75 -5.18
CA GLN A 96 15.77 -0.52 -5.48
C GLN A 96 15.86 -0.74 -7.00
N LEU A 97 14.76 -0.51 -7.72
CA LEU A 97 14.72 -0.64 -9.17
C LEU A 97 15.68 0.31 -9.89
N SER A 98 15.81 1.55 -9.43
CA SER A 98 16.69 2.54 -10.07
C SER A 98 18.17 2.15 -10.05
N LYS A 99 18.55 1.16 -9.27
CA LYS A 99 19.94 0.65 -9.20
C LYS A 99 20.27 -0.39 -10.28
N ILE A 100 19.25 -0.89 -10.97
CA ILE A 100 19.40 -1.95 -11.97
C ILE A 100 18.90 -1.44 -13.32
N PRO A 101 19.74 -1.36 -14.36
CA PRO A 101 19.30 -0.98 -15.70
C PRO A 101 18.54 -2.15 -16.32
N VAL A 102 17.23 -2.13 -16.23
CA VAL A 102 16.33 -3.14 -16.83
C VAL A 102 15.31 -2.48 -17.77
N SER A 103 14.78 -3.27 -18.70
CA SER A 103 13.64 -2.88 -19.54
C SER A 103 12.37 -2.67 -18.71
N VAL A 104 11.34 -2.07 -19.30
CA VAL A 104 10.03 -1.88 -18.65
C VAL A 104 9.46 -3.22 -18.15
N GLU A 105 9.55 -4.27 -18.97
CA GLU A 105 9.12 -5.62 -18.60
C GLU A 105 9.99 -6.23 -17.49
N GLY A 106 11.30 -6.03 -17.55
CA GLY A 106 12.23 -6.44 -16.51
C GLY A 106 11.97 -5.74 -15.18
N ASN A 107 11.53 -4.49 -15.19
CA ASN A 107 11.14 -3.77 -13.98
C ASN A 107 9.95 -4.45 -13.28
N ARG A 108 8.94 -4.86 -14.03
CA ARG A 108 7.79 -5.57 -13.48
C ARG A 108 8.19 -6.86 -12.77
N LEU A 109 8.91 -7.74 -13.47
CA LEU A 109 9.37 -9.02 -12.91
C LEU A 109 10.21 -8.84 -11.66
N HIS A 110 11.08 -7.83 -11.67
CA HIS A 110 11.95 -7.57 -10.51
C HIS A 110 11.18 -7.01 -9.30
N ILE A 111 10.17 -6.15 -9.51
CA ILE A 111 9.27 -5.72 -8.44
C ILE A 111 8.54 -6.92 -7.84
N GLU A 112 7.96 -7.76 -8.68
CA GLU A 112 7.21 -8.95 -8.26
C GLU A 112 8.09 -9.88 -7.44
N GLU A 113 9.33 -10.13 -7.88
CA GLU A 113 10.31 -10.95 -7.15
C GLU A 113 10.63 -10.38 -5.75
N ILE A 114 10.89 -9.07 -5.66
CA ILE A 114 11.16 -8.42 -4.37
C ILE A 114 9.96 -8.56 -3.44
N VAL A 115 8.76 -8.28 -3.96
CA VAL A 115 7.52 -8.34 -3.17
C VAL A 115 7.24 -9.77 -2.72
N ASP A 116 7.37 -10.75 -3.59
CA ASP A 116 7.13 -12.16 -3.28
C ASP A 116 8.08 -12.68 -2.22
N ASN A 117 9.36 -12.34 -2.31
CA ASN A 117 10.36 -12.74 -1.32
C ASN A 117 10.02 -12.24 0.09
N GLU A 118 9.55 -10.99 0.22
CA GLU A 118 9.10 -10.44 1.50
C GLU A 118 7.80 -11.09 1.99
N LEU A 119 6.91 -11.50 1.08
CA LEU A 119 5.63 -12.11 1.40
C LEU A 119 5.71 -13.61 1.75
N ILE A 120 6.78 -14.32 1.39
CA ILE A 120 6.94 -15.78 1.64
C ILE A 120 6.73 -16.11 3.13
N THR A 121 7.40 -15.37 4.01
CA THR A 121 7.32 -15.61 5.46
C THR A 121 5.92 -15.30 5.99
N PHE A 122 5.34 -14.19 5.56
CA PHE A 122 3.98 -13.80 5.94
C PHE A 122 2.96 -14.88 5.53
N ARG A 123 3.03 -15.37 4.30
CA ARG A 123 2.17 -16.43 3.79
C ARG A 123 2.28 -17.69 4.63
N LYS A 124 3.50 -18.14 4.93
CA LYS A 124 3.74 -19.36 5.72
C LYS A 124 3.25 -19.24 7.16
N MET A 125 3.40 -18.08 7.78
CA MET A 125 3.07 -17.88 9.20
C MET A 125 1.59 -17.59 9.43
N TYR A 126 0.93 -16.87 8.52
CA TYR A 126 -0.36 -16.27 8.82
C TYR A 126 -1.50 -16.68 7.89
N LEU A 127 -1.21 -17.22 6.67
CA LEU A 127 -2.25 -17.56 5.69
C LEU A 127 -2.54 -19.05 5.55
N ARG A 128 -1.76 -19.92 6.20
CA ARG A 128 -1.79 -21.38 5.99
C ARG A 128 -3.18 -22.00 6.15
N ASP A 129 -3.93 -21.55 7.17
CA ASP A 129 -5.24 -22.11 7.55
C ASP A 129 -6.33 -21.03 7.56
N ARG A 130 -6.14 -19.95 6.77
CA ARG A 130 -7.07 -18.81 6.71
C ARG A 130 -7.53 -18.56 5.30
N GLN A 131 -8.81 -18.38 5.16
CA GLN A 131 -9.43 -17.91 3.94
C GLN A 131 -9.62 -16.40 4.05
N ILE A 132 -8.98 -15.65 3.17
CA ILE A 132 -9.14 -14.20 3.06
C ILE A 132 -10.01 -13.93 1.83
N THR A 133 -11.17 -13.32 2.05
CA THR A 133 -12.14 -13.04 0.98
C THR A 133 -12.00 -11.61 0.48
N ASN A 134 -11.62 -10.68 1.36
CA ASN A 134 -11.56 -9.26 1.06
C ASN A 134 -10.17 -8.69 1.32
N LEU A 135 -9.75 -7.76 0.46
CA LEU A 135 -8.61 -6.89 0.67
C LEU A 135 -9.08 -5.44 0.69
N ILE A 136 -8.72 -4.69 1.74
CA ILE A 136 -8.98 -3.25 1.86
C ILE A 136 -7.65 -2.53 1.68
N GLY A 137 -7.55 -1.71 0.63
CA GLY A 137 -6.40 -0.85 0.37
C GLY A 137 -6.52 0.48 1.10
N ILE A 138 -5.42 0.91 1.74
CA ILE A 138 -5.31 2.22 2.38
C ILE A 138 -4.06 2.94 1.87
N GLY A 139 -4.09 4.26 1.91
CA GLY A 139 -2.95 5.12 1.57
C GLY A 139 -3.21 5.98 0.33
N ASP A 140 -2.31 6.93 0.09
CA ASP A 140 -2.49 7.89 -1.01
C ASP A 140 -2.40 7.22 -2.39
N ASN A 141 -1.50 6.24 -2.53
CA ASN A 141 -1.30 5.54 -3.80
C ASN A 141 -2.59 4.86 -4.28
N ILE A 142 -3.35 4.23 -3.37
CA ILE A 142 -4.57 3.51 -3.72
C ILE A 142 -5.66 4.46 -4.25
N LEU A 143 -5.73 5.68 -3.76
CA LEU A 143 -6.71 6.66 -4.24
C LEU A 143 -6.51 7.01 -5.72
N TYR A 144 -5.27 7.11 -6.18
CA TYR A 144 -4.97 7.33 -7.60
C TYR A 144 -5.29 6.09 -8.44
N LEU A 145 -4.94 4.89 -7.96
CA LEU A 145 -5.22 3.65 -8.63
C LEU A 145 -6.74 3.44 -8.78
N MET A 146 -7.49 3.55 -7.71
CA MET A 146 -8.95 3.35 -7.69
C MET A 146 -9.71 4.32 -8.60
N ARG A 147 -9.28 5.58 -8.70
CA ARG A 147 -9.89 6.57 -9.62
C ARG A 147 -9.84 6.13 -11.09
N ARG A 148 -8.88 5.30 -11.48
CA ARG A 148 -8.65 4.84 -12.86
C ARG A 148 -9.12 3.41 -13.11
N LEU A 149 -9.45 2.66 -12.06
CA LEU A 149 -10.07 1.34 -12.17
C LEU A 149 -11.49 1.37 -12.77
N GLY A 150 -12.02 2.59 -12.99
CA GLY A 150 -13.30 2.75 -13.68
C GLY A 150 -14.50 2.32 -12.84
N ILE A 151 -14.41 2.47 -11.53
CA ILE A 151 -15.50 2.20 -10.60
C ILE A 151 -16.73 3.00 -11.02
N LYS A 152 -17.77 2.29 -11.45
CA LYS A 152 -19.03 2.87 -11.91
C LYS A 152 -20.08 2.82 -10.79
N GLY A 153 -20.97 3.81 -10.76
CA GLY A 153 -22.20 3.70 -9.99
C GLY A 153 -22.09 3.83 -8.48
N GLY A 154 -20.97 4.37 -7.95
CA GLY A 154 -20.82 4.56 -6.50
C GLY A 154 -20.36 3.32 -5.74
N GLU A 155 -19.97 2.25 -6.44
CA GLU A 155 -19.29 1.10 -5.83
C GLU A 155 -17.95 1.54 -5.25
N SER A 156 -17.56 0.95 -4.12
CA SER A 156 -16.29 1.24 -3.44
C SER A 156 -15.25 0.13 -3.63
N HIS A 157 -15.51 -0.83 -4.51
CA HIS A 157 -14.69 -2.03 -4.68
C HIS A 157 -14.64 -2.51 -6.13
N VAL A 158 -13.65 -3.35 -6.43
CA VAL A 158 -13.51 -4.10 -7.68
C VAL A 158 -13.20 -5.57 -7.35
N ASP A 159 -13.43 -6.46 -8.32
CA ASP A 159 -12.95 -7.84 -8.19
C ASP A 159 -11.42 -7.93 -8.44
N ALA A 160 -10.83 -9.04 -8.01
CA ALA A 160 -9.40 -9.28 -8.16
C ALA A 160 -8.97 -9.29 -9.64
N GLU A 161 -9.80 -9.83 -10.54
CA GLU A 161 -9.51 -9.87 -11.98
C GLU A 161 -9.37 -8.45 -12.57
N THR A 162 -10.27 -7.55 -12.22
CA THR A 162 -10.20 -6.14 -12.62
C THR A 162 -8.91 -5.48 -12.15
N MET A 163 -8.46 -5.79 -10.92
CA MET A 163 -7.19 -5.28 -10.42
C MET A 163 -5.98 -5.85 -11.17
N HIS A 164 -6.00 -7.13 -11.52
CA HIS A 164 -4.96 -7.75 -12.34
C HIS A 164 -4.87 -7.14 -13.73
N VAL A 165 -6.00 -7.02 -14.44
CA VAL A 165 -6.06 -6.39 -15.77
C VAL A 165 -5.55 -4.95 -15.72
N PHE A 166 -5.88 -4.23 -14.67
CA PHE A 166 -5.40 -2.87 -14.46
C PHE A 166 -3.87 -2.83 -14.23
N TYR A 167 -3.35 -3.70 -13.38
CA TYR A 167 -1.91 -3.81 -13.12
C TYR A 167 -1.14 -4.17 -14.39
N ASP A 168 -1.63 -5.10 -15.19
CA ASP A 168 -1.03 -5.46 -16.49
C ASP A 168 -0.94 -4.26 -17.42
N LYS A 169 -2.01 -3.47 -17.54
CA LYS A 169 -2.00 -2.25 -18.35
C LYS A 169 -1.03 -1.21 -17.81
N LEU A 170 -1.03 -0.99 -16.49
CA LEU A 170 -0.13 -0.03 -15.84
C LEU A 170 1.34 -0.41 -16.05
N SER A 171 1.66 -1.71 -16.00
CA SER A 171 3.03 -2.22 -16.17
C SER A 171 3.59 -2.02 -17.57
N GLN A 172 2.74 -1.80 -18.58
CA GLN A 172 3.13 -1.53 -19.96
C GLN A 172 3.26 -0.04 -20.28
N MET A 173 2.83 0.85 -19.36
CA MET A 173 2.88 2.29 -19.57
C MET A 173 4.28 2.84 -19.30
N THR A 174 4.69 3.81 -20.11
CA THR A 174 5.83 4.67 -19.79
C THR A 174 5.46 5.67 -18.69
N ILE A 175 6.46 6.26 -18.03
CA ILE A 175 6.22 7.28 -16.99
C ILE A 175 5.40 8.45 -17.54
N ASN A 176 5.70 8.94 -18.74
CA ASN A 176 4.94 10.02 -19.37
C ASN A 176 3.46 9.64 -19.59
N GLN A 177 3.20 8.41 -20.02
CA GLN A 177 1.82 7.91 -20.16
C GLN A 177 1.10 7.82 -18.81
N ILE A 178 1.81 7.46 -17.74
CA ILE A 178 1.24 7.44 -16.39
C ILE A 178 0.95 8.88 -15.93
N GLU A 179 1.86 9.83 -16.13
CA GLU A 179 1.65 11.24 -15.81
C GLU A 179 0.38 11.78 -16.47
N GLU A 180 0.24 11.59 -17.77
CA GLU A 180 -0.91 12.04 -18.56
C GLU A 180 -2.21 11.34 -18.13
N ASN A 181 -2.19 10.02 -18.01
CA ASN A 181 -3.38 9.24 -17.69
C ASN A 181 -3.88 9.46 -16.26
N PHE A 182 -2.97 9.67 -15.30
CA PHE A 182 -3.33 9.82 -13.88
C PHE A 182 -3.39 11.26 -13.42
N GLY A 183 -2.88 12.22 -14.22
CA GLY A 183 -2.82 13.63 -13.84
C GLY A 183 -1.88 13.87 -12.67
N VAL A 184 -0.77 13.15 -12.61
CA VAL A 184 0.24 13.23 -11.56
C VAL A 184 1.58 13.70 -12.13
N ASN A 185 2.45 14.23 -11.28
CA ASN A 185 3.80 14.55 -11.68
C ASN A 185 4.70 13.29 -11.75
N SER A 186 5.88 13.43 -12.36
CA SER A 186 6.84 12.34 -12.56
C SER A 186 7.23 11.61 -11.28
N ASP A 187 7.40 12.34 -10.19
CA ASP A 187 7.74 11.74 -8.90
C ASP A 187 6.67 10.76 -8.41
N TYR A 188 5.40 11.15 -8.57
CA TYR A 188 4.26 10.30 -8.21
C TYR A 188 4.03 9.17 -9.22
N ALA A 189 4.16 9.44 -10.52
CA ALA A 189 4.00 8.45 -11.59
C ALA A 189 4.91 7.23 -11.37
N ASN A 190 6.14 7.49 -10.93
CA ASN A 190 7.12 6.46 -10.62
C ASN A 190 6.77 5.58 -9.40
N LEU A 191 5.79 5.96 -8.58
CA LEU A 191 5.38 5.23 -7.38
C LEU A 191 4.16 4.35 -7.61
N LEU A 192 3.37 4.61 -8.66
CA LEU A 192 2.09 3.91 -8.87
C LEU A 192 2.29 2.44 -9.23
N LEU A 193 3.23 2.12 -10.13
CA LEU A 193 3.50 0.73 -10.49
C LEU A 193 4.04 -0.09 -9.29
N PRO A 194 5.04 0.36 -8.51
CA PRO A 194 5.45 -0.32 -7.28
C PRO A 194 4.30 -0.53 -6.28
N ALA A 195 3.45 0.48 -6.08
CA ALA A 195 2.32 0.36 -5.16
C ALA A 195 1.28 -0.66 -5.67
N ALA A 196 0.94 -0.61 -6.96
CA ALA A 196 0.00 -1.56 -7.58
C ALA A 196 0.53 -3.00 -7.49
N ALA A 197 1.83 -3.21 -7.71
CA ALA A 197 2.46 -4.51 -7.56
C ALA A 197 2.26 -5.08 -6.15
N VAL A 198 2.48 -4.29 -5.10
CA VAL A 198 2.29 -4.74 -3.72
C VAL A 198 0.85 -5.19 -3.48
N TYR A 199 -0.14 -4.40 -3.88
CA TYR A 199 -1.55 -4.77 -3.71
C TYR A 199 -1.90 -6.03 -4.50
N THR A 200 -1.48 -6.13 -5.76
CA THR A 200 -1.77 -7.27 -6.62
C THR A 200 -1.12 -8.56 -6.09
N ARG A 201 0.15 -8.51 -5.67
CA ARG A 201 0.83 -9.69 -5.10
C ARG A 201 0.21 -10.12 -3.77
N ILE A 202 -0.31 -9.18 -2.97
CA ILE A 202 -1.05 -9.53 -1.76
C ILE A 202 -2.41 -10.17 -2.09
N LEU A 203 -3.12 -9.69 -3.13
CA LEU A 203 -4.31 -10.39 -3.65
C LEU A 203 -3.99 -11.84 -4.01
N ASP A 204 -2.89 -12.07 -4.74
CA ASP A 204 -2.48 -13.41 -5.18
C ASP A 204 -2.22 -14.35 -4.00
N ILE A 205 -1.43 -13.91 -3.02
CA ILE A 205 -1.06 -14.79 -1.89
C ILE A 205 -2.21 -15.03 -0.91
N THR A 206 -3.15 -14.11 -0.82
CA THR A 206 -4.33 -14.22 0.05
C THR A 206 -5.48 -14.96 -0.61
N GLY A 207 -5.54 -14.95 -1.94
CA GLY A 207 -6.69 -15.44 -2.70
C GLY A 207 -7.95 -14.59 -2.50
N ALA A 208 -7.80 -13.33 -2.09
CA ALA A 208 -8.93 -12.43 -1.90
C ALA A 208 -9.62 -12.15 -3.24
N GLU A 209 -10.95 -12.23 -3.23
CA GLU A 209 -11.78 -12.07 -4.42
C GLU A 209 -12.14 -10.60 -4.69
N MET A 210 -12.21 -9.80 -3.62
CA MET A 210 -12.66 -8.41 -3.66
C MET A 210 -11.60 -7.46 -3.13
N PHE A 211 -11.42 -6.34 -3.82
CA PHE A 211 -10.52 -5.25 -3.47
C PHE A 211 -11.30 -3.96 -3.23
N TRP A 212 -11.25 -3.45 -2.00
CA TRP A 212 -11.96 -2.26 -1.49
C TRP A 212 -11.05 -1.07 -1.34
#